data_4a97a26e60adda7bbc72a24ceff159ea
#
_entry.id   4a97a26e60adda7bbc72a24ceff159ea
#
_cell.length_a   1.000
_cell.length_b   1.000
_cell.length_c   1.000
_cell.angle_alpha   90.00
_cell.angle_beta   90.00
_cell.angle_gamma   90.00
#
_symmetry.space_group_name_H-M   'P 1'
#
loop_
_entity.id
_entity.type
_entity.pdbx_description
1 polymer ?
#
loop_
_entity_poly.entity_id
_entity_poly.type
_entity_poly.pdbx_seq_one_letter_code
_entity_poly.pdbx_strand_id
1 'polypeptide(L)'
;MTVRRLVVLFALAALSQICFGQNFAGLPVIFSDNMVLQQNTNVPFWGKAQMDGELKISADWGETVKVTIKKDNNWFVKLRTPKAGGPYNVKLQAGDSILVYKNVLVGEVWVCSGQSNMEMPVEGWPPKDTINNSYSVIKNSQNQQI
;
A
#
# COMPACT_ATOMS: atom_id res chain seq x y z
N MET A 1 9.06 51.12 -9.45
CA MET A 1 8.31 49.90 -9.04
C MET A 1 8.58 49.70 -7.56
N THR A 2 7.54 49.86 -6.72
CA THR A 2 7.73 49.90 -5.25
C THR A 2 7.99 48.49 -4.70
N VAL A 3 8.87 48.37 -3.71
CA VAL A 3 9.27 47.10 -3.02
C VAL A 3 8.05 46.26 -2.66
N ARG A 4 6.93 46.92 -2.30
CA ARG A 4 5.65 46.28 -1.96
C ARG A 4 5.03 45.50 -3.13
N ARG A 5 5.20 45.94 -4.39
CA ARG A 5 4.74 45.24 -5.60
C ARG A 5 5.62 44.05 -5.94
N LEU A 6 6.92 44.14 -5.63
CA LEU A 6 7.86 43.02 -5.82
C LEU A 6 7.58 41.89 -4.83
N VAL A 7 7.30 42.20 -3.58
CA VAL A 7 6.96 41.22 -2.54
C VAL A 7 5.65 40.51 -2.86
N VAL A 8 4.65 41.21 -3.37
CA VAL A 8 3.36 40.58 -3.79
C VAL A 8 3.55 39.67 -5.00
N LEU A 9 4.39 40.04 -5.96
CA LEU A 9 4.73 39.19 -7.11
C LEU A 9 5.51 37.94 -6.69
N PHE A 10 6.41 38.05 -5.74
CA PHE A 10 7.15 36.90 -5.18
C PHE A 10 6.22 35.99 -4.37
N ALA A 11 5.30 36.54 -3.62
CA ALA A 11 4.30 35.77 -2.88
C ALA A 11 3.32 35.02 -3.79
N LEU A 12 2.91 35.64 -4.92
CA LEU A 12 2.07 34.98 -5.93
C LEU A 12 2.84 33.87 -6.69
N ALA A 13 4.12 34.07 -6.96
CA ALA A 13 4.96 33.05 -7.59
C ALA A 13 5.28 31.87 -6.66
N ALA A 14 5.33 32.09 -5.34
CA ALA A 14 5.50 31.02 -4.35
C ALA A 14 4.20 30.21 -4.11
N LEU A 15 3.05 30.72 -4.52
CA LEU A 15 1.76 30.03 -4.45
C LEU A 15 1.45 29.14 -5.66
N SER A 16 2.27 29.18 -6.70
CA SER A 16 2.26 28.18 -7.77
C SER A 16 2.89 26.87 -7.29
N GLN A 17 2.45 26.39 -6.15
CA GLN A 17 2.75 25.05 -5.67
C GLN A 17 2.10 24.08 -6.65
N ILE A 18 2.95 23.46 -7.38
CA ILE A 18 2.79 22.37 -8.28
C ILE A 18 1.77 21.39 -7.71
N CYS A 19 0.54 21.46 -8.22
CA CYS A 19 -0.43 20.39 -8.05
C CYS A 19 0.10 19.21 -8.88
N PHE A 20 0.97 18.39 -8.29
CA PHE A 20 1.29 17.10 -8.87
C PHE A 20 -0.02 16.33 -8.92
N GLY A 21 -0.65 16.31 -10.08
CA GLY A 21 -1.80 15.48 -10.35
C GLY A 21 -1.44 14.06 -9.93
N GLN A 22 -2.16 13.53 -8.94
CA GLN A 22 -1.93 12.17 -8.49
C GLN A 22 -2.43 11.22 -9.58
N ASN A 23 -1.56 10.82 -10.49
CA ASN A 23 -1.88 9.84 -11.54
C ASN A 23 -2.23 8.45 -10.95
N PHE A 24 -2.15 8.31 -9.62
CA PHE A 24 -2.40 7.08 -8.87
C PHE A 24 -3.72 7.08 -8.08
N ALA A 25 -4.65 8.00 -8.37
CA ALA A 25 -5.99 7.92 -7.80
C ALA A 25 -6.68 6.62 -8.27
N GLY A 26 -7.41 5.95 -7.37
CA GLY A 26 -8.10 4.68 -7.67
C GLY A 26 -7.29 3.43 -7.39
N LEU A 27 -6.17 3.52 -6.67
CA LEU A 27 -5.50 2.36 -6.11
C LEU A 27 -6.31 1.81 -4.92
N PRO A 28 -6.48 0.48 -4.82
CA PRO A 28 -7.09 -0.14 -3.65
C PRO A 28 -6.32 0.16 -2.36
N VAL A 29 -7.05 0.36 -1.27
CA VAL A 29 -6.47 0.66 0.06
C VAL A 29 -5.60 -0.46 0.63
N ILE A 30 -5.71 -1.68 0.08
CA ILE A 30 -4.85 -2.80 0.44
C ILE A 30 -3.37 -2.56 0.07
N PHE A 31 -3.12 -1.69 -0.91
CA PHE A 31 -1.77 -1.25 -1.23
C PHE A 31 -1.43 -0.02 -0.39
N SER A 32 -0.55 -0.21 0.57
CA SER A 32 -0.14 0.82 1.53
C SER A 32 1.28 0.59 2.01
N ASP A 33 1.83 1.58 2.67
CA ASP A 33 3.02 1.38 3.48
C ASP A 33 2.75 0.28 4.52
N ASN A 34 3.79 -0.48 4.87
CA ASN A 34 3.75 -1.59 5.82
C ASN A 34 2.92 -2.81 5.36
N MET A 35 2.51 -2.88 4.09
CA MET A 35 1.81 -4.08 3.59
C MET A 35 2.71 -5.31 3.59
N VAL A 36 2.09 -6.50 3.64
CA VAL A 36 2.78 -7.79 3.49
C VAL A 36 2.31 -8.44 2.19
N LEU A 37 3.25 -8.88 1.37
CA LEU A 37 2.99 -9.60 0.13
C LEU A 37 3.30 -11.08 0.30
N GLN A 38 2.48 -11.96 -0.29
CA GLN A 38 2.73 -13.40 -0.30
C GLN A 38 4.06 -13.70 -0.97
N GLN A 39 4.88 -14.56 -0.35
CA GLN A 39 6.19 -14.97 -0.87
C GLN A 39 6.08 -15.96 -2.05
N ASN A 40 7.16 -16.06 -2.84
CA ASN A 40 7.37 -17.05 -3.90
C ASN A 40 6.25 -17.16 -4.93
N THR A 41 5.54 -16.07 -5.19
CA THR A 41 4.37 -16.08 -6.09
C THR A 41 4.34 -14.85 -7.00
N ASN A 42 3.34 -14.78 -7.85
CA ASN A 42 3.05 -13.62 -8.69
C ASN A 42 1.90 -12.84 -8.04
N VAL A 43 2.24 -11.83 -7.24
CA VAL A 43 1.25 -11.00 -6.54
C VAL A 43 0.58 -10.05 -7.53
N PRO A 44 -0.76 -9.99 -7.56
CA PRO A 44 -1.48 -9.07 -8.41
C PRO A 44 -1.39 -7.63 -7.86
N PHE A 45 -1.15 -6.69 -8.78
CA PHE A 45 -1.34 -5.26 -8.58
C PHE A 45 -2.37 -4.76 -9.58
N TRP A 46 -3.28 -3.91 -9.13
CA TRP A 46 -4.36 -3.40 -9.97
C TRP A 46 -4.83 -2.02 -9.50
N GLY A 47 -5.56 -1.35 -10.35
CA GLY A 47 -6.14 -0.06 -10.06
C GLY A 47 -6.84 0.54 -11.27
N LYS A 48 -7.30 1.79 -11.15
CA LYS A 48 -7.85 2.57 -12.23
C LYS A 48 -6.82 3.59 -12.71
N ALA A 49 -6.61 3.68 -14.02
CA ALA A 49 -5.68 4.63 -14.60
C ALA A 49 -6.28 6.04 -14.65
N GLN A 50 -5.48 7.05 -14.31
CA GLN A 50 -5.87 8.45 -14.41
C GLN A 50 -5.30 9.13 -15.68
N MET A 51 -4.45 8.42 -16.42
CA MET A 51 -3.79 8.90 -17.64
C MET A 51 -3.58 7.76 -18.63
N ASP A 52 -3.28 8.11 -19.86
CA ASP A 52 -2.73 7.18 -20.86
C ASP A 52 -1.21 7.06 -20.69
N GLY A 53 -0.66 5.91 -21.02
CA GLY A 53 0.78 5.71 -21.04
C GLY A 53 1.25 4.35 -20.54
N GLU A 54 2.46 4.32 -20.00
CA GLU A 54 3.08 3.15 -19.39
C GLU A 54 3.10 3.34 -17.86
N LEU A 55 2.63 2.32 -17.15
CA LEU A 55 2.86 2.15 -15.72
C LEU A 55 3.98 1.13 -15.52
N LYS A 56 5.02 1.54 -14.82
CA LYS A 56 6.13 0.69 -14.39
C LYS A 56 6.02 0.45 -12.89
N ILE A 57 6.07 -0.81 -12.46
CA ILE A 57 6.16 -1.20 -11.06
C ILE A 57 7.52 -1.88 -10.86
N SER A 58 8.30 -1.40 -9.91
CA SER A 58 9.61 -1.94 -9.58
C SER A 58 9.76 -2.11 -8.07
N ALA A 59 10.46 -3.14 -7.66
CA ALA A 59 10.67 -3.47 -6.26
C ALA A 59 12.16 -3.64 -5.95
N ASP A 60 12.54 -3.34 -4.71
CA ASP A 60 13.95 -3.36 -4.27
C ASP A 60 14.59 -4.75 -4.36
N TRP A 61 13.78 -5.82 -4.41
CA TRP A 61 14.30 -7.17 -4.65
C TRP A 61 14.68 -7.45 -6.12
N GLY A 62 14.64 -6.43 -6.99
CA GLY A 62 15.12 -6.51 -8.37
C GLY A 62 14.05 -6.79 -9.42
N GLU A 63 12.80 -7.05 -9.04
CA GLU A 63 11.72 -7.31 -9.98
C GLU A 63 11.17 -6.01 -10.56
N THR A 64 10.82 -6.05 -11.85
CA THR A 64 10.21 -4.92 -12.55
C THR A 64 9.21 -5.42 -13.58
N VAL A 65 8.02 -4.84 -13.58
CA VAL A 65 6.96 -5.12 -14.55
C VAL A 65 6.43 -3.82 -15.13
N LYS A 66 5.90 -3.91 -16.35
CA LYS A 66 5.33 -2.78 -17.08
C LYS A 66 3.97 -3.17 -17.65
N VAL A 67 3.05 -2.22 -17.66
CA VAL A 67 1.74 -2.36 -18.28
C VAL A 67 1.34 -1.07 -18.96
N THR A 68 0.75 -1.18 -20.16
CA THR A 68 0.14 -0.04 -20.83
C THR A 68 -1.19 0.28 -20.18
N ILE A 69 -1.35 1.52 -19.74
CA ILE A 69 -2.57 2.02 -19.13
C ILE A 69 -3.28 2.96 -20.09
N LYS A 70 -4.63 2.97 -20.01
CA LYS A 70 -5.49 3.94 -20.70
C LYS A 70 -6.35 4.64 -19.66
N LYS A 71 -6.48 5.95 -19.79
CA LYS A 71 -7.28 6.77 -18.88
C LYS A 71 -8.67 6.17 -18.67
N ASP A 72 -9.12 6.20 -17.42
CA ASP A 72 -10.41 5.68 -16.95
C ASP A 72 -10.61 4.16 -17.07
N ASN A 73 -9.62 3.43 -17.60
CA ASN A 73 -9.63 1.97 -17.64
C ASN A 73 -8.95 1.36 -16.42
N ASN A 74 -9.39 0.16 -16.06
CA ASN A 74 -8.72 -0.65 -15.07
C ASN A 74 -7.44 -1.25 -15.68
N TRP A 75 -6.41 -1.34 -14.86
CA TRP A 75 -5.18 -2.04 -15.21
C TRP A 75 -4.92 -3.16 -14.21
N PHE A 76 -4.18 -4.15 -14.65
CA PHE A 76 -3.81 -5.32 -13.86
C PHE A 76 -2.44 -5.80 -14.31
N VAL A 77 -1.58 -6.13 -13.34
CA VAL A 77 -0.25 -6.70 -13.59
C VAL A 77 0.14 -7.61 -12.43
N LYS A 78 1.02 -8.56 -12.68
CA LYS A 78 1.55 -9.45 -11.64
C LYS A 78 3.03 -9.16 -11.42
N LEU A 79 3.42 -8.93 -10.17
CA LEU A 79 4.79 -8.74 -9.73
C LEU A 79 5.26 -10.00 -9.00
N ARG A 80 6.38 -10.59 -9.44
CA ARG A 80 6.94 -11.76 -8.78
C ARG A 80 7.60 -11.37 -7.47
N THR A 81 7.29 -12.11 -6.40
CA THR A 81 7.88 -11.93 -5.08
C THR A 81 8.97 -12.97 -4.81
N PRO A 82 10.03 -12.60 -4.08
CA PRO A 82 11.03 -13.53 -3.59
C PRO A 82 10.49 -14.36 -2.42
N LYS A 83 11.33 -15.16 -1.80
CA LYS A 83 11.08 -15.74 -0.48
C LYS A 83 11.01 -14.66 0.60
N ALA A 84 10.44 -15.02 1.75
CA ALA A 84 10.24 -14.14 2.89
C ALA A 84 11.45 -13.25 3.19
N GLY A 85 11.20 -11.98 3.44
CA GLY A 85 12.22 -10.97 3.71
C GLY A 85 11.67 -9.55 3.66
N GLY A 86 12.57 -8.59 3.70
CA GLY A 86 12.27 -7.16 3.75
C GLY A 86 12.95 -6.48 4.94
N PRO A 87 12.63 -5.21 5.21
CA PRO A 87 11.67 -4.37 4.47
C PRO A 87 12.17 -3.94 3.09
N TYR A 88 11.27 -3.83 2.15
CA TYR A 88 11.50 -3.39 0.77
C TYR A 88 10.68 -2.14 0.45
N ASN A 89 11.02 -1.48 -0.65
CA ASN A 89 10.17 -0.49 -1.27
C ASN A 89 9.59 -1.04 -2.58
N VAL A 90 8.33 -0.69 -2.86
CA VAL A 90 7.68 -0.95 -4.15
C VAL A 90 7.32 0.39 -4.77
N LYS A 91 7.90 0.68 -5.92
CA LYS A 91 7.77 1.94 -6.64
C LYS A 91 6.85 1.76 -7.84
N LEU A 92 5.84 2.59 -7.94
CA LEU A 92 4.97 2.77 -9.11
C LEU A 92 5.37 4.06 -9.80
N GLN A 93 5.55 4.02 -11.12
CA GLN A 93 5.88 5.18 -11.94
C GLN A 93 5.00 5.23 -13.18
N ALA A 94 4.30 6.35 -13.37
CA ALA A 94 3.45 6.63 -14.52
C ALA A 94 3.76 8.06 -15.03
N GLY A 95 4.46 8.16 -16.15
CA GLY A 95 5.04 9.42 -16.60
C GLY A 95 5.99 10.00 -15.54
N ASP A 96 5.77 11.26 -15.17
CA ASP A 96 6.55 11.96 -14.15
C ASP A 96 6.07 11.68 -12.71
N SER A 97 4.92 11.02 -12.56
CA SER A 97 4.37 10.69 -11.25
C SER A 97 5.03 9.45 -10.68
N ILE A 98 5.42 9.54 -9.42
CA ILE A 98 6.04 8.45 -8.67
C ILE A 98 5.30 8.28 -7.34
N LEU A 99 4.93 7.04 -7.06
CA LEU A 99 4.43 6.60 -5.77
C LEU A 99 5.34 5.50 -5.23
N VAL A 100 5.70 5.57 -3.96
CA VAL A 100 6.55 4.56 -3.32
C VAL A 100 5.84 4.05 -2.08
N TYR A 101 5.55 2.76 -2.06
CA TYR A 101 5.16 2.03 -0.86
C TYR A 101 6.41 1.61 -0.11
N LYS A 102 6.49 2.00 1.16
CA LYS A 102 7.64 1.78 2.04
C LYS A 102 7.36 0.66 3.04
N ASN A 103 8.44 0.09 3.55
CA ASN A 103 8.38 -0.94 4.59
C ASN A 103 7.50 -2.14 4.18
N VAL A 104 7.59 -2.54 2.91
CA VAL A 104 6.87 -3.71 2.39
C VAL A 104 7.60 -4.97 2.82
N LEU A 105 6.89 -5.88 3.47
CA LEU A 105 7.40 -7.19 3.82
C LEU A 105 6.93 -8.24 2.81
N VAL A 106 7.70 -9.30 2.66
CA VAL A 106 7.34 -10.49 1.90
C VAL A 106 7.33 -11.68 2.86
N GLY A 107 6.23 -12.41 2.92
CA GLY A 107 6.04 -13.51 3.88
C GLY A 107 4.81 -14.33 3.56
N GLU A 108 4.25 -14.98 4.57
CA GLU A 108 2.99 -15.71 4.46
C GLU A 108 1.80 -14.78 4.73
N VAL A 109 0.84 -14.80 3.82
CA VAL A 109 -0.41 -14.02 3.95
C VAL A 109 -1.58 -14.97 4.11
N TRP A 110 -2.25 -14.88 5.25
CA TRP A 110 -3.41 -15.68 5.58
C TRP A 110 -4.69 -14.88 5.43
N VAL A 111 -5.67 -15.44 4.73
CA VAL A 111 -7.02 -14.86 4.66
C VAL A 111 -7.86 -15.51 5.74
N CYS A 112 -8.20 -14.72 6.76
CA CYS A 112 -9.05 -15.14 7.86
C CYS A 112 -10.47 -14.64 7.61
N SER A 113 -11.40 -15.57 7.34
CA SER A 113 -12.79 -15.26 7.03
C SER A 113 -13.69 -16.37 7.57
N GLY A 114 -14.92 -16.04 7.93
CA GLY A 114 -15.88 -17.00 8.43
C GLY A 114 -17.10 -16.34 9.07
N GLN A 115 -17.73 -17.05 9.95
CA GLN A 115 -18.89 -16.58 10.72
C GLN A 115 -18.51 -16.32 12.20
N SER A 116 -19.36 -16.73 13.12
CA SER A 116 -19.23 -16.43 14.55
C SER A 116 -17.88 -16.82 15.17
N ASN A 117 -17.24 -17.90 14.72
CA ASN A 117 -15.94 -18.29 15.24
C ASN A 117 -14.80 -17.34 14.83
N MET A 118 -14.98 -16.59 13.73
CA MET A 118 -14.01 -15.56 13.31
C MET A 118 -14.28 -14.22 13.98
N GLU A 119 -15.49 -14.00 14.44
CA GLU A 119 -15.90 -12.81 15.19
C GLU A 119 -15.55 -12.93 16.68
N MET A 120 -15.52 -14.16 17.21
CA MET A 120 -15.27 -14.43 18.63
C MET A 120 -13.89 -13.95 19.05
N PRO A 121 -13.78 -13.06 20.05
CA PRO A 121 -12.50 -12.67 20.61
C PRO A 121 -11.82 -13.86 21.32
N VAL A 122 -10.50 -13.78 21.49
CA VAL A 122 -9.74 -14.85 22.18
C VAL A 122 -10.23 -15.08 23.63
N GLU A 123 -10.81 -14.06 24.26
CA GLU A 123 -11.44 -14.17 25.58
C GLU A 123 -12.75 -15.00 25.56
N GLY A 124 -13.38 -15.11 24.40
CA GLY A 124 -14.73 -15.60 24.23
C GLY A 124 -15.76 -14.54 24.59
N TRP A 125 -16.96 -14.97 24.95
CA TRP A 125 -18.06 -14.10 25.42
C TRP A 125 -18.49 -14.49 26.86
N PRO A 126 -17.70 -14.07 27.88
CA PRO A 126 -18.04 -14.37 29.28
C PRO A 126 -19.45 -13.86 29.67
N PRO A 127 -20.16 -14.58 30.59
CA PRO A 127 -19.68 -15.74 31.33
C PRO A 127 -19.97 -17.09 30.64
N LYS A 128 -20.67 -17.12 29.50
CA LYS A 128 -21.17 -18.37 28.92
C LYS A 128 -20.13 -19.11 28.08
N ASP A 129 -19.51 -18.38 27.17
CA ASP A 129 -18.62 -18.97 26.15
C ASP A 129 -17.20 -18.48 26.39
N THR A 130 -16.51 -19.09 27.32
CA THR A 130 -15.12 -18.78 27.68
C THR A 130 -14.15 -19.72 26.96
N ILE A 131 -13.02 -19.20 26.53
CA ILE A 131 -11.95 -19.98 25.90
C ILE A 131 -10.93 -20.38 26.97
N ASN A 132 -10.66 -21.69 27.08
CA ASN A 132 -9.66 -22.19 28.01
C ASN A 132 -8.31 -21.55 27.78
N ASN A 133 -7.65 -21.13 28.86
CA ASN A 133 -6.32 -20.47 28.82
C ASN A 133 -6.28 -19.12 28.10
N SER A 134 -7.43 -18.50 27.79
CA SER A 134 -7.52 -17.23 27.08
C SER A 134 -6.63 -16.13 27.69
N TYR A 135 -6.65 -15.98 29.01
CA TYR A 135 -5.80 -15.01 29.71
C TYR A 135 -4.32 -15.21 29.44
N SER A 136 -3.84 -16.45 29.48
CA SER A 136 -2.42 -16.75 29.18
C SER A 136 -2.07 -16.48 27.71
N VAL A 137 -2.98 -16.84 26.80
CA VAL A 137 -2.79 -16.58 25.35
C VAL A 137 -2.75 -15.09 25.09
N ILE A 138 -3.68 -14.30 25.60
CA ILE A 138 -3.74 -12.86 25.45
C ILE A 138 -2.48 -12.20 26.02
N LYS A 139 -2.07 -12.59 27.24
CA LYS A 139 -0.88 -12.03 27.89
C LYS A 139 0.40 -12.28 27.09
N ASN A 140 0.50 -13.43 26.42
CA ASN A 140 1.70 -13.84 25.67
C ASN A 140 1.62 -13.48 24.18
N SER A 141 0.52 -12.90 23.69
CA SER A 141 0.33 -12.58 22.29
C SER A 141 0.94 -11.23 21.86
N GLN A 142 1.52 -10.48 22.79
CA GLN A 142 2.11 -9.18 22.46
C GLN A 142 3.29 -9.35 21.49
N ASN A 143 3.17 -8.73 20.32
CA ASN A 143 4.20 -8.69 19.31
C ASN A 143 4.31 -7.24 18.80
N GLN A 144 5.50 -6.65 18.90
CA GLN A 144 5.73 -5.25 18.49
C GLN A 144 5.70 -5.06 16.97
N GLN A 145 5.65 -6.14 16.19
CA GLN A 145 5.63 -6.10 14.73
C GLN A 145 4.26 -6.42 14.13
N ILE A 146 3.23 -6.59 14.97
CA ILE A 146 1.84 -6.83 14.56
C ILE A 146 0.96 -5.76 15.17
#